data_6c1a8af652a384a372c16c1c38e99acd
#
_entry.id   6c1a8af652a384a372c16c1c38e99acd
#
_cell.length_a   1.000
_cell.length_b   1.000
_cell.length_c   1.000
_cell.angle_alpha   90.00
_cell.angle_beta   90.00
_cell.angle_gamma   90.00
#
_symmetry.space_group_name_H-M   'P 1'
#
loop_
_entity.id
_entity.type
_entity.pdbx_description
1 polymer ?
#
loop_
_entity_poly.entity_id
_entity_poly.type
_entity_poly.pdbx_seq_one_letter_code
_entity_poly.pdbx_strand_id
1 'polypeptide(L)'
;MDTKKLRQKILDLAIRGKLVPQDPNDEPASVLLERIRAEKEQLIKEGKIKRSKKSAATDKSHYENVPFEIPGSWCWCTLSDLCIFLSRGKSPKYSEERLFPVFAQKCNLKDGGISLRQARFLDPSTIGKWGEDYKLKSGDVLVNSTGTGTVGRTRLFDECCLGEYPFVVPDSHVSVVRTAAEIDSFYIWEILSSNWGQQYLEDNLAGSTNQKELYIGVLEDMLIPLPPKNEQKKIAKEIARWEKYVDNIDVVKEELSNYIKKTKSKILDLAISGKLVLQDPDDEPAIELLKRINPAFKPCDNSHYENIEFDIPQNWVWATIGDIFEHNTGKALNASNPNGTMLDYITTSNLYWDRFELSIIKQMPFTESEIERCIVRKGDLLICEGGDVGRAAIWDYDYSIMIQNHIHRLRGKVDICTRYFFYLFMHYKLHNLIGGKGVAIQGLSSRDLHNLIIPVPSLKEQYDIASSIDLYFSKLDMITAEL
;
A
#
# COMPACT_ATOMS: atom_id res chain seq x y z
N MET A 1 6.37 13.04 3.57
CA MET A 1 7.11 12.59 4.81
C MET A 1 6.93 11.08 4.99
N ASP A 2 8.02 10.33 5.25
CA ASP A 2 8.00 8.87 5.43
C ASP A 2 7.81 8.49 6.90
N THR A 3 6.60 8.16 7.30
CA THR A 3 6.24 7.79 8.68
C THR A 3 6.89 6.49 9.15
N LYS A 4 7.19 5.55 8.25
CA LYS A 4 7.91 4.32 8.59
C LYS A 4 9.35 4.64 9.02
N LYS A 5 10.04 5.50 8.27
CA LYS A 5 11.38 5.96 8.66
C LYS A 5 11.37 6.75 9.95
N LEU A 6 10.32 7.54 10.19
CA LEU A 6 10.17 8.28 11.44
C LEU A 6 10.03 7.34 12.64
N ARG A 7 9.15 6.31 12.57
CA ARG A 7 9.02 5.28 13.62
C ARG A 7 10.36 4.62 13.91
N GLN A 8 11.08 4.19 12.87
CA GLN A 8 12.37 3.55 13.05
C GLN A 8 13.43 4.50 13.65
N LYS A 9 13.36 5.79 13.34
CA LYS A 9 14.25 6.79 13.97
C LYS A 9 13.95 6.98 15.45
N ILE A 10 12.68 6.97 15.85
CA ILE A 10 12.26 7.02 17.26
C ILE A 10 12.81 5.80 18.02
N LEU A 11 12.66 4.61 17.45
CA LEU A 11 13.19 3.37 18.05
C LEU A 11 14.73 3.39 18.14
N ASP A 12 15.43 3.87 17.11
CA ASP A 12 16.89 4.01 17.14
C ASP A 12 17.36 4.97 18.26
N LEU A 13 16.63 6.07 18.47
CA LEU A 13 16.90 6.97 19.60
C LEU A 13 16.62 6.31 20.95
N ALA A 14 15.56 5.52 21.05
CA ALA A 14 15.17 4.80 22.25
C ALA A 14 16.23 3.78 22.68
N ILE A 15 16.66 2.90 21.76
CA ILE A 15 17.63 1.84 22.08
C ILE A 15 19.05 2.35 22.34
N ARG A 16 19.36 3.58 21.94
CA ARG A 16 20.64 4.26 22.19
C ARG A 16 20.62 5.19 23.41
N GLY A 17 19.51 5.21 24.16
CA GLY A 17 19.35 6.08 25.33
C GLY A 17 19.32 7.58 25.00
N LYS A 18 18.83 7.95 23.79
CA LYS A 18 18.77 9.34 23.30
C LYS A 18 17.33 9.87 23.22
N LEU A 19 16.32 9.05 23.50
CA LEU A 19 14.91 9.44 23.41
C LEU A 19 14.43 10.21 24.65
N VAL A 20 14.92 9.85 25.82
CA VAL A 20 14.57 10.49 27.11
C VAL A 20 15.84 10.97 27.80
N PRO A 21 15.74 12.04 28.61
CA PRO A 21 16.89 12.48 29.41
C PRO A 21 17.26 11.44 30.49
N GLN A 22 18.56 11.27 30.71
CA GLN A 22 19.10 10.40 31.72
C GLN A 22 18.87 11.04 33.12
N ASP A 23 18.49 10.21 34.12
CA ASP A 23 18.36 10.65 35.51
C ASP A 23 19.55 10.08 36.32
N PRO A 24 20.46 10.92 36.85
CA PRO A 24 21.62 10.45 37.60
C PRO A 24 21.24 9.78 38.91
N ASN A 25 20.01 9.92 39.40
CA ASN A 25 19.52 9.30 40.63
C ASN A 25 18.84 7.93 40.35
N ASP A 26 18.62 7.54 39.10
CA ASP A 26 18.09 6.21 38.79
C ASP A 26 19.13 5.14 39.13
N GLU A 27 18.69 4.02 39.72
CA GLU A 27 19.54 2.87 40.03
C GLU A 27 20.19 2.36 38.72
N PRO A 28 21.53 2.19 38.68
CA PRO A 28 22.20 1.70 37.46
C PRO A 28 21.66 0.34 37.02
N ALA A 29 21.55 0.15 35.71
CA ALA A 29 21.02 -1.09 35.12
C ALA A 29 21.81 -2.35 35.48
N SER A 30 23.11 -2.21 35.84
CA SER A 30 23.94 -3.32 36.33
C SER A 30 23.41 -3.91 37.63
N VAL A 31 22.92 -3.07 38.56
CA VAL A 31 22.32 -3.52 39.83
C VAL A 31 21.00 -4.23 39.59
N LEU A 32 20.18 -3.69 38.69
CA LEU A 32 18.95 -4.36 38.22
C LEU A 32 19.24 -5.74 37.63
N LEU A 33 20.25 -5.84 36.76
CA LEU A 33 20.66 -7.10 36.14
C LEU A 33 21.11 -8.16 37.14
N GLU A 34 21.91 -7.75 38.15
CA GLU A 34 22.33 -8.66 39.24
C GLU A 34 21.14 -9.18 40.04
N ARG A 35 20.16 -8.34 40.31
CA ARG A 35 18.94 -8.73 41.05
C ARG A 35 18.11 -9.72 40.21
N ILE A 36 17.95 -9.50 38.91
CA ILE A 36 17.25 -10.42 38.01
C ILE A 36 17.99 -11.78 37.96
N ARG A 37 19.32 -11.78 37.87
CA ARG A 37 20.10 -13.01 37.86
C ARG A 37 19.94 -13.78 39.20
N ALA A 38 19.91 -13.10 40.31
CA ALA A 38 19.68 -13.73 41.62
C ALA A 38 18.28 -14.34 41.72
N GLU A 39 17.24 -13.63 41.28
CA GLU A 39 15.87 -14.14 41.23
C GLU A 39 15.77 -15.38 40.35
N LYS A 40 16.38 -15.37 39.15
CA LYS A 40 16.39 -16.53 38.23
C LYS A 40 17.07 -17.73 38.88
N GLU A 41 18.22 -17.55 39.51
CA GLU A 41 18.89 -18.66 40.23
C GLU A 41 18.03 -19.24 41.36
N GLN A 42 17.25 -18.41 42.04
CA GLN A 42 16.30 -18.88 43.04
C GLN A 42 15.19 -19.71 42.40
N LEU A 43 14.57 -19.19 41.31
CA LEU A 43 13.51 -19.91 40.58
C LEU A 43 13.99 -21.25 39.99
N ILE A 44 15.27 -21.33 39.57
CA ILE A 44 15.90 -22.57 39.12
C ILE A 44 16.05 -23.55 40.31
N LYS A 45 16.51 -23.09 41.46
CA LYS A 45 16.63 -23.92 42.66
C LYS A 45 15.28 -24.44 43.16
N GLU A 46 14.23 -23.66 43.00
CA GLU A 46 12.87 -24.04 43.36
C GLU A 46 12.21 -24.94 42.29
N GLY A 47 12.90 -25.24 41.17
CA GLY A 47 12.40 -26.06 40.09
C GLY A 47 11.27 -25.42 39.24
N LYS A 48 11.06 -24.10 39.45
CA LYS A 48 10.01 -23.32 38.69
C LYS A 48 10.43 -23.00 37.27
N ILE A 49 11.72 -22.80 37.03
CA ILE A 49 12.26 -22.59 35.65
C ILE A 49 13.45 -23.53 35.42
N LYS A 50 13.69 -23.86 34.15
CA LYS A 50 14.81 -24.71 33.74
C LYS A 50 16.07 -23.86 33.52
N ARG A 51 17.24 -24.38 33.96
CA ARG A 51 18.52 -23.75 33.63
C ARG A 51 18.77 -23.83 32.14
N SER A 52 19.08 -22.70 31.47
CA SER A 52 19.54 -22.69 30.08
C SER A 52 20.85 -23.47 29.96
N LYS A 53 21.01 -24.26 28.88
CA LYS A 53 22.22 -25.06 28.68
C LYS A 53 23.49 -24.23 28.49
N LYS A 54 23.36 -22.95 28.16
CA LYS A 54 24.48 -22.02 27.88
C LYS A 54 24.85 -21.10 29.05
N SER A 55 24.05 -21.01 30.13
CA SER A 55 24.27 -20.07 31.21
C SER A 55 25.55 -20.28 32.03
N ALA A 56 26.34 -21.28 31.71
CA ALA A 56 27.61 -21.60 32.44
C ALA A 56 28.88 -20.94 31.83
N ALA A 57 28.76 -20.22 30.71
CA ALA A 57 29.90 -19.71 29.93
C ALA A 57 29.81 -18.19 29.64
N THR A 58 29.22 -17.40 30.54
CA THR A 58 29.24 -15.94 30.38
C THR A 58 30.55 -15.37 30.88
N ASP A 59 31.62 -15.61 30.17
CA ASP A 59 32.86 -14.91 30.34
C ASP A 59 32.70 -13.46 29.86
N LYS A 60 33.32 -12.49 30.55
CA LYS A 60 33.22 -11.04 30.27
C LYS A 60 33.66 -10.62 28.87
N SER A 61 34.22 -11.54 28.05
CA SER A 61 34.70 -11.31 26.71
C SER A 61 33.61 -11.03 25.65
N HIS A 62 32.32 -11.33 25.90
CA HIS A 62 31.24 -11.08 24.97
C HIS A 62 30.84 -9.60 24.81
N TYR A 63 31.28 -8.72 25.71
CA TYR A 63 30.95 -7.29 25.68
C TYR A 63 32.04 -6.40 25.06
N GLU A 64 33.11 -6.99 24.53
CA GLU A 64 34.20 -6.23 23.87
C GLU A 64 33.82 -5.69 22.51
N ASN A 65 32.81 -6.28 21.85
CA ASN A 65 32.29 -5.86 20.53
C ASN A 65 30.79 -5.49 20.61
N VAL A 66 30.48 -4.44 21.37
CA VAL A 66 29.09 -3.95 21.43
C VAL A 66 28.68 -3.22 20.14
N PRO A 67 27.42 -3.36 19.70
CA PRO A 67 26.97 -2.80 18.42
C PRO A 67 27.00 -1.28 18.34
N PHE A 68 26.86 -0.59 19.48
CA PHE A 68 26.88 0.88 19.59
C PHE A 68 27.09 1.32 21.04
N GLU A 69 27.40 2.60 21.21
CA GLU A 69 27.55 3.20 22.53
C GLU A 69 26.20 3.44 23.22
N ILE A 70 26.16 3.19 24.55
CA ILE A 70 25.00 3.40 25.43
C ILE A 70 25.36 4.32 26.58
N PRO A 71 24.38 4.97 27.26
CA PRO A 71 24.64 5.77 28.47
C PRO A 71 25.34 5.00 29.55
N GLY A 72 26.13 5.68 30.39
CA GLY A 72 26.92 5.05 31.48
C GLY A 72 26.06 4.40 32.57
N SER A 73 24.80 4.79 32.72
CA SER A 73 23.82 4.16 33.63
C SER A 73 23.23 2.84 33.10
N TRP A 74 23.41 2.57 31.78
CA TRP A 74 22.93 1.35 31.12
C TRP A 74 24.01 0.25 31.17
N CYS A 75 23.58 -0.98 30.87
CA CYS A 75 24.52 -2.08 30.68
C CYS A 75 24.04 -2.99 29.51
N TRP A 76 25.01 -3.62 28.86
CA TRP A 76 24.73 -4.69 27.91
C TRP A 76 24.50 -6.01 28.64
N CYS A 77 23.50 -6.76 28.20
CA CYS A 77 23.25 -8.12 28.69
C CYS A 77 22.67 -8.96 27.54
N THR A 78 22.57 -10.26 27.71
CA THR A 78 21.88 -11.11 26.72
C THR A 78 20.37 -11.10 26.93
N LEU A 79 19.58 -11.34 25.88
CA LEU A 79 18.13 -11.50 26.04
C LEU A 79 17.81 -12.64 27.02
N SER A 80 18.60 -13.71 26.99
CA SER A 80 18.43 -14.81 27.96
C SER A 80 18.62 -14.41 29.39
N ASP A 81 19.47 -13.42 29.72
CA ASP A 81 19.62 -12.90 31.07
C ASP A 81 18.32 -12.31 31.62
N LEU A 82 17.54 -11.67 30.76
CA LEU A 82 16.31 -10.94 31.09
C LEU A 82 15.04 -11.80 31.10
N CYS A 83 15.11 -13.05 30.58
CA CYS A 83 13.94 -13.90 30.43
C CYS A 83 13.82 -14.96 31.52
N ILE A 84 12.59 -15.16 32.02
CA ILE A 84 12.21 -16.31 32.86
C ILE A 84 11.70 -17.49 31.99
N PHE A 85 11.23 -17.23 30.78
CA PHE A 85 10.88 -18.26 29.81
C PHE A 85 11.28 -17.78 28.41
N LEU A 86 12.13 -18.56 27.75
CA LEU A 86 12.58 -18.30 26.39
C LEU A 86 12.64 -19.63 25.67
N SER A 87 11.63 -19.92 24.85
CA SER A 87 11.48 -21.22 24.23
C SER A 87 10.62 -21.15 22.96
N ARG A 88 10.89 -22.04 22.03
CA ARG A 88 9.94 -22.33 20.94
C ARG A 88 8.73 -23.08 21.49
N GLY A 89 7.58 -22.87 20.86
CA GLY A 89 6.42 -23.71 21.10
C GLY A 89 6.65 -25.16 20.69
N LYS A 90 5.63 -25.99 20.81
CA LYS A 90 5.68 -27.42 20.50
C LYS A 90 4.86 -27.73 19.26
N SER A 91 5.15 -28.87 18.60
CA SER A 91 4.33 -29.40 17.51
C SER A 91 2.97 -29.89 18.07
N PRO A 92 1.86 -29.25 17.70
CA PRO A 92 0.55 -29.63 18.21
C PRO A 92 -0.04 -30.80 17.47
N LYS A 93 -0.88 -31.59 18.16
CA LYS A 93 -1.89 -32.43 17.53
C LYS A 93 -3.16 -31.59 17.42
N TYR A 94 -3.73 -31.49 16.25
CA TYR A 94 -4.90 -30.67 15.99
C TYR A 94 -6.21 -31.46 16.09
N SER A 95 -7.30 -30.75 16.43
CA SER A 95 -8.66 -31.24 16.50
C SER A 95 -9.63 -30.27 15.79
N GLU A 96 -10.79 -30.76 15.43
CA GLU A 96 -11.91 -29.92 14.94
C GLU A 96 -12.67 -29.22 16.08
N GLU A 97 -12.47 -29.66 17.32
CA GLU A 97 -13.04 -29.04 18.52
C GLU A 97 -12.38 -27.67 18.76
N ARG A 98 -13.18 -26.59 18.69
CA ARG A 98 -12.71 -25.21 18.79
C ARG A 98 -12.59 -24.72 20.24
N LEU A 99 -11.88 -25.47 21.08
CA LEU A 99 -11.74 -25.15 22.51
C LEU A 99 -10.44 -24.41 22.85
N PHE A 100 -9.31 -24.89 22.30
CA PHE A 100 -7.97 -24.41 22.68
C PHE A 100 -7.19 -23.98 21.44
N PRO A 101 -7.16 -22.68 21.11
CA PRO A 101 -6.45 -22.20 19.93
C PRO A 101 -4.93 -22.41 20.05
N VAL A 102 -4.30 -22.67 18.90
CA VAL A 102 -2.86 -22.75 18.75
C VAL A 102 -2.38 -21.53 18.02
N PHE A 103 -1.48 -20.78 18.66
CA PHE A 103 -0.86 -19.60 18.08
C PHE A 103 0.21 -20.02 17.08
N ALA A 104 -0.08 -19.85 15.81
CA ALA A 104 0.84 -20.10 14.72
C ALA A 104 1.37 -18.79 14.13
N GLN A 105 2.41 -18.84 13.33
CA GLN A 105 3.03 -17.68 12.68
C GLN A 105 2.04 -16.75 11.96
N LYS A 106 0.97 -17.29 11.38
CA LYS A 106 -0.09 -16.50 10.69
C LYS A 106 -1.00 -15.73 11.66
N CYS A 107 -0.97 -16.04 12.96
CA CYS A 107 -1.66 -15.27 13.98
C CYS A 107 -0.98 -13.90 14.22
N ASN A 108 0.32 -13.77 13.90
CA ASN A 108 1.03 -12.50 13.81
C ASN A 108 0.72 -11.83 12.47
N LEU A 109 -0.17 -10.86 12.46
CA LEU A 109 -0.64 -10.21 11.23
C LEU A 109 0.46 -9.38 10.56
N LYS A 110 0.39 -9.28 9.22
CA LYS A 110 1.36 -8.52 8.42
C LYS A 110 1.33 -7.03 8.77
N ASP A 111 0.13 -6.49 8.90
CA ASP A 111 -0.09 -5.05 9.04
C ASP A 111 -0.21 -4.60 10.51
N GLY A 112 0.24 -5.44 11.43
CA GLY A 112 0.20 -5.20 12.87
C GLY A 112 -0.86 -6.03 13.60
N GLY A 113 -0.66 -6.16 14.92
CA GLY A 113 -1.59 -6.87 15.79
C GLY A 113 -1.55 -8.41 15.71
N ILE A 114 -2.43 -9.00 16.51
CA ILE A 114 -2.61 -10.45 16.67
C ILE A 114 -4.06 -10.79 16.32
N SER A 115 -4.27 -11.94 15.65
CA SER A 115 -5.61 -12.48 15.41
C SER A 115 -5.62 -14.01 15.51
N LEU A 116 -6.55 -14.52 16.31
CA LEU A 116 -6.81 -15.97 16.44
C LEU A 116 -7.84 -16.48 15.42
N ARG A 117 -8.38 -15.63 14.53
CA ARG A 117 -9.41 -16.05 13.54
C ARG A 117 -8.94 -17.19 12.62
N GLN A 118 -7.63 -17.28 12.36
CA GLN A 118 -7.02 -18.33 11.53
C GLN A 118 -6.30 -19.39 12.37
N ALA A 119 -6.48 -19.40 13.71
CA ALA A 119 -5.89 -20.39 14.56
C ALA A 119 -6.52 -21.76 14.30
N ARG A 120 -5.70 -22.81 14.36
CA ARG A 120 -6.14 -24.20 14.48
C ARG A 120 -6.26 -24.54 15.97
N PHE A 121 -6.93 -25.64 16.29
CA PHE A 121 -7.22 -25.96 17.67
C PHE A 121 -6.48 -27.22 18.13
N LEU A 122 -6.03 -27.18 19.38
CA LEU A 122 -5.33 -28.29 20.03
C LEU A 122 -6.29 -29.42 20.35
N ASP A 123 -5.86 -30.67 20.10
CA ASP A 123 -6.59 -31.85 20.56
C ASP A 123 -6.64 -31.87 22.10
N PRO A 124 -7.84 -31.84 22.70
CA PRO A 124 -8.02 -31.79 24.15
C PRO A 124 -7.26 -32.89 24.92
N SER A 125 -7.12 -34.09 24.32
CA SER A 125 -6.39 -35.21 24.93
C SER A 125 -4.90 -34.94 25.12
N THR A 126 -4.35 -33.91 24.47
CA THR A 126 -2.91 -33.57 24.52
C THR A 126 -2.60 -32.38 25.41
N ILE A 127 -3.59 -31.75 26.04
CA ILE A 127 -3.39 -30.55 26.91
C ILE A 127 -2.34 -30.83 27.98
N GLY A 128 -2.34 -32.00 28.61
CA GLY A 128 -1.36 -32.37 29.65
C GLY A 128 0.11 -32.32 29.21
N LYS A 129 0.40 -32.27 27.87
CA LYS A 129 1.76 -32.09 27.35
C LYS A 129 2.21 -30.65 27.36
N TRP A 130 1.26 -29.71 27.54
CA TRP A 130 1.49 -28.29 27.58
C TRP A 130 1.48 -27.82 29.04
N GLY A 131 2.67 -27.59 29.60
CA GLY A 131 2.78 -26.99 30.96
C GLY A 131 2.27 -25.56 30.98
N GLU A 132 2.02 -25.03 32.17
CA GLU A 132 1.58 -23.66 32.39
C GLU A 132 2.53 -22.60 31.74
N ASP A 133 3.82 -22.93 31.61
CA ASP A 133 4.83 -22.06 30.98
C ASP A 133 4.54 -21.80 29.50
N TYR A 134 3.88 -22.74 28.81
CA TYR A 134 3.54 -22.62 27.39
C TYR A 134 2.21 -21.92 27.14
N LYS A 135 1.39 -21.67 28.14
CA LYS A 135 0.21 -20.82 28.00
C LYS A 135 0.69 -19.38 27.87
N LEU A 136 0.30 -18.73 26.77
CA LEU A 136 0.68 -17.35 26.53
C LEU A 136 0.03 -16.43 27.55
N LYS A 137 0.80 -15.43 28.01
CA LYS A 137 0.40 -14.45 29.01
C LYS A 137 0.61 -13.04 28.47
N SER A 138 -0.16 -12.09 28.96
CA SER A 138 0.07 -10.67 28.66
C SER A 138 1.52 -10.29 28.97
N GLY A 139 2.18 -9.63 28.02
CA GLY A 139 3.60 -9.29 28.11
C GLY A 139 4.54 -10.30 27.43
N ASP A 140 4.06 -11.44 26.95
CA ASP A 140 4.92 -12.33 26.13
C ASP A 140 5.23 -11.67 24.79
N VAL A 141 6.51 -11.62 24.41
CA VAL A 141 6.90 -11.22 23.05
C VAL A 141 7.01 -12.46 22.19
N LEU A 142 6.19 -12.51 21.14
CA LEU A 142 6.08 -13.64 20.21
C LEU A 142 6.91 -13.36 18.97
N VAL A 143 7.82 -14.27 18.62
CA VAL A 143 8.70 -14.15 17.47
C VAL A 143 8.45 -15.31 16.51
N ASN A 144 8.10 -15.02 15.25
CA ASN A 144 7.99 -16.04 14.24
C ASN A 144 9.37 -16.67 13.94
N SER A 145 9.52 -17.95 14.19
CA SER A 145 10.80 -18.65 14.02
C SER A 145 11.00 -19.26 12.65
N THR A 146 9.95 -19.32 11.82
CA THR A 146 9.98 -19.85 10.45
C THR A 146 9.01 -19.11 9.55
N GLY A 147 9.04 -19.41 8.24
CA GLY A 147 8.06 -18.97 7.26
C GLY A 147 8.60 -17.91 6.31
N THR A 148 8.44 -18.16 5.01
CA THR A 148 8.84 -17.24 3.95
C THR A 148 8.17 -15.87 4.12
N GLY A 149 8.97 -14.82 4.34
CA GLY A 149 8.48 -13.43 4.54
C GLY A 149 7.78 -13.17 5.87
N THR A 150 7.83 -14.12 6.82
CA THR A 150 7.24 -13.97 8.17
C THR A 150 8.21 -14.21 9.30
N VAL A 151 9.33 -14.90 9.05
CA VAL A 151 10.38 -15.16 10.04
C VAL A 151 10.91 -13.84 10.60
N GLY A 152 11.17 -13.79 11.90
CA GLY A 152 11.61 -12.58 12.61
C GLY A 152 10.47 -11.61 12.98
N ARG A 153 9.23 -11.78 12.48
CA ARG A 153 8.10 -10.92 12.86
C ARG A 153 7.81 -11.07 14.36
N THR A 154 7.75 -9.93 15.04
CA THR A 154 7.54 -9.86 16.49
C THR A 154 6.20 -9.24 16.84
N ARG A 155 5.55 -9.72 17.91
CA ARG A 155 4.33 -9.11 18.49
C ARG A 155 4.35 -9.24 20.01
N LEU A 156 3.86 -8.21 20.66
CA LEU A 156 3.56 -8.27 22.08
C LEU A 156 2.17 -8.88 22.28
N PHE A 157 2.08 -9.94 23.05
CA PHE A 157 0.83 -10.63 23.33
C PHE A 157 0.10 -9.97 24.50
N ASP A 158 -1.21 -9.87 24.35
CA ASP A 158 -2.14 -9.47 25.41
C ASP A 158 -3.29 -10.45 25.47
N GLU A 159 -3.69 -10.85 26.66
CA GLU A 159 -4.77 -11.81 26.89
C GLU A 159 -6.14 -11.30 26.42
N CYS A 160 -6.30 -10.01 26.17
CA CYS A 160 -7.50 -9.48 25.49
C CYS A 160 -7.72 -10.10 24.12
N CYS A 161 -6.66 -10.61 23.44
CA CYS A 161 -6.74 -11.32 22.18
C CYS A 161 -7.41 -12.71 22.28
N LEU A 162 -7.55 -13.26 23.48
CA LEU A 162 -8.15 -14.59 23.70
C LEU A 162 -9.65 -14.61 23.40
N GLY A 163 -10.36 -13.50 23.63
CA GLY A 163 -11.82 -13.48 23.56
C GLY A 163 -12.42 -14.45 24.59
N GLU A 164 -13.16 -15.45 24.14
CA GLU A 164 -13.80 -16.45 25.01
C GLU A 164 -12.92 -17.68 25.29
N TYR A 165 -11.74 -17.77 24.70
CA TYR A 165 -10.86 -18.93 24.89
C TYR A 165 -10.13 -18.85 26.25
N PRO A 166 -10.00 -19.98 26.97
CA PRO A 166 -9.39 -19.99 28.30
C PRO A 166 -7.87 -19.75 28.27
N PHE A 167 -7.22 -20.10 27.21
CA PHE A 167 -5.80 -19.88 26.95
C PHE A 167 -5.46 -20.16 25.47
N VAL A 168 -4.25 -19.80 25.05
CA VAL A 168 -3.64 -20.14 23.77
C VAL A 168 -2.21 -20.63 23.99
N VAL A 169 -1.76 -21.58 23.17
CA VAL A 169 -0.41 -22.12 23.21
C VAL A 169 0.32 -21.92 21.89
N PRO A 170 1.63 -21.64 21.87
CA PRO A 170 2.39 -21.42 20.65
C PRO A 170 2.72 -22.74 19.94
N ASP A 171 2.66 -22.77 18.60
CA ASP A 171 3.20 -23.90 17.83
C ASP A 171 4.73 -23.86 17.73
N SER A 172 5.35 -24.90 17.16
CA SER A 172 6.80 -25.00 16.98
C SER A 172 7.40 -23.95 16.02
N HIS A 173 6.60 -23.12 15.40
CA HIS A 173 7.00 -22.05 14.48
C HIS A 173 7.05 -20.68 15.15
N VAL A 174 6.73 -20.60 16.43
CA VAL A 174 6.71 -19.36 17.21
C VAL A 174 7.57 -19.53 18.46
N SER A 175 8.49 -18.59 18.70
CA SER A 175 9.25 -18.46 19.93
C SER A 175 8.56 -17.50 20.87
N VAL A 176 8.58 -17.80 22.16
CA VAL A 176 8.04 -16.98 23.25
C VAL A 176 9.18 -16.42 24.06
N VAL A 177 9.19 -15.10 24.20
CA VAL A 177 10.13 -14.35 25.06
C VAL A 177 9.30 -13.79 26.22
N ARG A 178 9.43 -14.37 27.39
CA ARG A 178 8.79 -13.91 28.64
C ARG A 178 9.84 -13.37 29.58
N THR A 179 9.81 -12.08 29.83
CA THR A 179 10.79 -11.38 30.67
C THR A 179 10.54 -11.59 32.14
N ALA A 180 11.58 -11.33 32.97
CA ALA A 180 11.43 -11.19 34.41
C ALA A 180 10.51 -10.00 34.74
N ALA A 181 9.87 -10.03 35.92
CA ALA A 181 8.84 -9.04 36.30
C ALA A 181 9.36 -7.59 36.41
N GLU A 182 10.67 -7.40 36.57
CA GLU A 182 11.29 -6.07 36.63
C GLU A 182 11.63 -5.49 35.24
N ILE A 183 11.48 -6.26 34.18
CA ILE A 183 11.74 -5.84 32.78
C ILE A 183 10.44 -5.46 32.13
N ASP A 184 10.42 -4.30 31.50
CA ASP A 184 9.29 -3.87 30.66
C ASP A 184 9.30 -4.66 29.33
N SER A 185 8.33 -5.55 29.13
CA SER A 185 8.22 -6.38 27.93
C SER A 185 7.91 -5.57 26.68
N PHE A 186 7.26 -4.40 26.81
CA PHE A 186 7.08 -3.48 25.69
C PHE A 186 8.43 -2.97 25.19
N TYR A 187 9.35 -2.60 26.09
CA TYR A 187 10.70 -2.19 25.71
C TYR A 187 11.46 -3.29 24.96
N ILE A 188 11.36 -4.54 25.41
CA ILE A 188 11.99 -5.68 24.71
C ILE A 188 11.36 -5.91 23.33
N TRP A 189 10.02 -5.80 23.23
CA TRP A 189 9.34 -5.90 21.95
C TRP A 189 9.79 -4.81 20.97
N GLU A 190 9.95 -3.58 21.43
CA GLU A 190 10.42 -2.47 20.60
C GLU A 190 11.86 -2.66 20.11
N ILE A 191 12.75 -3.20 20.96
CA ILE A 191 14.10 -3.57 20.52
C ILE A 191 14.05 -4.60 19.41
N LEU A 192 13.30 -5.68 19.59
CA LEU A 192 13.14 -6.73 18.59
C LEU A 192 12.47 -6.25 17.31
N SER A 193 11.61 -5.21 17.39
CA SER A 193 10.91 -4.60 16.26
C SER A 193 11.72 -3.49 15.56
N SER A 194 12.78 -2.99 16.21
CA SER A 194 13.65 -1.96 15.64
C SER A 194 14.40 -2.46 14.39
N ASN A 195 14.82 -1.54 13.52
CA ASN A 195 15.66 -1.92 12.38
C ASN A 195 16.92 -2.69 12.80
N TRP A 196 17.52 -2.29 13.91
CA TRP A 196 18.69 -2.97 14.44
C TRP A 196 18.35 -4.40 14.90
N GLY A 197 17.27 -4.58 15.65
CA GLY A 197 16.80 -5.89 16.09
C GLY A 197 16.43 -6.80 14.93
N GLN A 198 15.67 -6.28 13.96
CA GLN A 198 15.27 -7.04 12.77
C GLN A 198 16.47 -7.42 11.88
N GLN A 199 17.45 -6.52 11.74
CA GLN A 199 18.68 -6.81 11.01
C GLN A 199 19.49 -7.92 11.71
N TYR A 200 19.63 -7.84 13.04
CA TYR A 200 20.28 -8.90 13.81
C TYR A 200 19.61 -10.27 13.61
N LEU A 201 18.27 -10.30 13.67
CA LEU A 201 17.52 -11.55 13.42
C LEU A 201 17.74 -12.06 11.98
N GLU A 202 17.69 -11.19 10.98
CA GLU A 202 17.86 -11.56 9.57
C GLU A 202 19.27 -12.09 9.27
N ASP A 203 20.29 -11.44 9.80
CA ASP A 203 21.71 -11.84 9.61
C ASP A 203 22.03 -13.19 10.24
N ASN A 204 21.27 -13.61 11.25
CA ASN A 204 21.47 -14.87 11.97
C ASN A 204 20.46 -15.96 11.61
N LEU A 205 19.70 -15.80 10.50
CA LEU A 205 18.82 -16.85 10.00
C LEU A 205 19.63 -17.99 9.40
N ALA A 206 19.25 -19.22 9.73
CA ALA A 206 19.78 -20.44 9.10
C ALA A 206 18.86 -20.93 7.98
N GLY A 207 19.42 -21.73 7.04
CA GLY A 207 18.68 -22.36 5.96
C GLY A 207 18.83 -21.69 4.60
N SER A 208 18.25 -22.31 3.57
CA SER A 208 18.28 -21.82 2.19
C SER A 208 17.18 -20.77 1.93
N THR A 209 17.24 -20.10 0.79
CA THR A 209 16.41 -18.94 0.39
C THR A 209 14.90 -19.11 0.65
N ASN A 210 14.35 -20.32 0.57
CA ASN A 210 12.92 -20.60 0.74
C ASN A 210 12.55 -21.27 2.08
N GLN A 211 13.53 -21.60 2.94
CA GLN A 211 13.31 -22.25 4.23
C GLN A 211 14.23 -21.63 5.30
N LYS A 212 14.11 -20.34 5.50
CA LYS A 212 14.81 -19.63 6.56
C LYS A 212 14.21 -19.97 7.93
N GLU A 213 15.07 -20.20 8.91
CA GLU A 213 14.70 -20.56 10.27
C GLU A 213 15.52 -19.75 11.29
N LEU A 214 14.83 -19.23 12.29
CA LEU A 214 15.43 -18.57 13.44
C LEU A 214 15.53 -19.55 14.60
N TYR A 215 16.75 -19.96 14.94
CA TYR A 215 16.97 -20.84 16.08
C TYR A 215 16.88 -20.05 17.40
N ILE A 216 16.40 -20.72 18.44
CA ILE A 216 16.21 -20.10 19.77
C ILE A 216 17.53 -19.54 20.34
N GLY A 217 18.66 -20.18 20.04
CA GLY A 217 19.98 -19.72 20.47
C GLY A 217 20.36 -18.34 19.95
N VAL A 218 19.83 -17.93 18.79
CA VAL A 218 20.02 -16.56 18.25
C VAL A 218 19.34 -15.53 19.15
N LEU A 219 18.12 -15.84 19.62
CA LEU A 219 17.42 -14.98 20.57
C LEU A 219 18.10 -14.99 21.95
N GLU A 220 18.55 -16.18 22.40
CA GLU A 220 19.26 -16.30 23.69
C GLU A 220 20.52 -15.41 23.75
N ASP A 221 21.31 -15.40 22.69
CA ASP A 221 22.61 -14.73 22.59
C ASP A 221 22.49 -13.24 22.16
N MET A 222 21.29 -12.78 21.77
CA MET A 222 21.08 -11.39 21.34
C MET A 222 21.43 -10.42 22.46
N LEU A 223 22.33 -9.47 22.18
CA LEU A 223 22.68 -8.41 23.12
C LEU A 223 21.53 -7.39 23.22
N ILE A 224 21.19 -7.02 24.44
CA ILE A 224 20.15 -6.05 24.76
C ILE A 224 20.77 -4.89 25.52
N PRO A 225 20.58 -3.64 25.07
CA PRO A 225 20.96 -2.47 25.84
C PRO A 225 19.91 -2.25 26.93
N LEU A 226 20.29 -2.57 28.19
CA LEU A 226 19.40 -2.51 29.35
C LEU A 226 19.45 -1.15 30.01
N PRO A 227 18.35 -0.37 30.06
CA PRO A 227 18.24 0.86 30.85
C PRO A 227 17.93 0.58 32.32
N PRO A 228 18.12 1.57 33.21
CA PRO A 228 17.52 1.59 34.53
C PRO A 228 16.02 1.33 34.50
N LYS A 229 15.48 0.65 35.51
CA LYS A 229 14.05 0.25 35.55
C LYS A 229 13.08 1.41 35.34
N ASN A 230 13.33 2.55 35.95
CA ASN A 230 12.47 3.72 35.79
C ASN A 230 12.55 4.31 34.36
N GLU A 231 13.73 4.24 33.75
CA GLU A 231 13.97 4.74 32.42
C GLU A 231 13.29 3.87 31.36
N GLN A 232 13.23 2.53 31.54
CA GLN A 232 12.45 1.65 30.67
C GLN A 232 11.00 2.14 30.52
N LYS A 233 10.35 2.49 31.65
CA LYS A 233 8.98 3.02 31.67
C LYS A 233 8.85 4.39 31.00
N LYS A 234 9.86 5.27 31.21
CA LYS A 234 9.89 6.59 30.53
C LYS A 234 10.02 6.42 29.02
N ILE A 235 10.90 5.52 28.57
CA ILE A 235 11.11 5.19 27.16
C ILE A 235 9.82 4.62 26.56
N ALA A 236 9.23 3.61 27.18
CA ALA A 236 7.98 2.99 26.70
C ALA A 236 6.85 4.02 26.54
N LYS A 237 6.68 4.89 27.55
CA LYS A 237 5.68 5.96 27.49
C LYS A 237 5.95 6.97 26.37
N GLU A 238 7.22 7.33 26.17
CA GLU A 238 7.58 8.30 25.14
C GLU A 238 7.46 7.69 23.73
N ILE A 239 7.84 6.42 23.52
CA ILE A 239 7.57 5.70 22.27
C ILE A 239 6.07 5.70 21.96
N ALA A 240 5.24 5.26 22.90
CA ALA A 240 3.78 5.22 22.71
C ALA A 240 3.19 6.61 22.40
N ARG A 241 3.76 7.68 22.98
CA ARG A 241 3.38 9.06 22.66
C ARG A 241 3.72 9.45 21.25
N TRP A 242 4.93 9.14 20.80
CA TRP A 242 5.38 9.41 19.43
C TRP A 242 4.64 8.58 18.41
N GLU A 243 4.36 7.30 18.69
CA GLU A 243 3.55 6.46 17.80
C GLU A 243 2.18 7.07 17.57
N LYS A 244 1.50 7.56 18.62
CA LYS A 244 0.24 8.26 18.48
C LYS A 244 0.33 9.49 17.58
N TYR A 245 1.42 10.26 17.63
CA TYR A 245 1.60 11.39 16.73
C TYR A 245 1.81 10.94 15.29
N VAL A 246 2.58 9.86 15.08
CA VAL A 246 2.83 9.31 13.75
C VAL A 246 1.56 8.71 13.16
N ASP A 247 0.74 8.01 13.97
CA ASP A 247 -0.58 7.53 13.55
C ASP A 247 -1.50 8.68 13.10
N ASN A 248 -1.53 9.77 13.87
CA ASN A 248 -2.31 10.96 13.47
C ASN A 248 -1.81 11.56 12.15
N ILE A 249 -0.51 11.57 11.91
CA ILE A 249 0.05 12.02 10.64
C ILE A 249 -0.44 11.12 9.49
N ASP A 250 -0.43 9.79 9.67
CA ASP A 250 -0.91 8.84 8.65
C ASP A 250 -2.40 9.06 8.34
N VAL A 251 -3.23 9.27 9.37
CA VAL A 251 -4.66 9.58 9.21
C VAL A 251 -4.86 10.89 8.43
N VAL A 252 -4.16 11.96 8.81
CA VAL A 252 -4.27 13.27 8.14
C VAL A 252 -3.81 13.19 6.68
N LYS A 253 -2.76 12.41 6.39
CA LYS A 253 -2.29 12.16 5.01
C LYS A 253 -3.35 11.46 4.16
N GLU A 254 -4.00 10.45 4.71
CA GLU A 254 -5.08 9.75 4.02
C GLU A 254 -6.28 10.67 3.76
N GLU A 255 -6.70 11.44 4.76
CA GLU A 255 -7.77 12.42 4.62
C GLU A 255 -7.45 13.46 3.54
N LEU A 256 -6.23 14.04 3.56
CA LEU A 256 -5.79 15.01 2.57
C LEU A 256 -5.76 14.42 1.16
N SER A 257 -5.28 13.17 1.01
CA SER A 257 -5.33 12.46 -0.27
C SER A 257 -6.76 12.31 -0.79
N ASN A 258 -7.70 12.02 0.10
CA ASN A 258 -9.12 11.90 -0.25
C ASN A 258 -9.74 13.27 -0.61
N TYR A 259 -9.36 14.35 0.09
CA TYR A 259 -9.79 15.72 -0.27
C TYR A 259 -9.24 16.13 -1.64
N ILE A 260 -7.99 15.82 -1.95
CA ILE A 260 -7.40 16.10 -3.27
C ILE A 260 -8.18 15.38 -4.38
N LYS A 261 -8.52 14.10 -4.21
CA LYS A 261 -9.33 13.35 -5.18
C LYS A 261 -10.70 14.00 -5.39
N LYS A 262 -11.39 14.36 -4.31
CA LYS A 262 -12.69 15.06 -4.36
C LYS A 262 -12.57 16.43 -5.04
N THR A 263 -11.50 17.17 -4.77
CA THR A 263 -11.26 18.49 -5.38
C THR A 263 -11.02 18.35 -6.88
N LYS A 264 -10.23 17.36 -7.33
CA LYS A 264 -10.03 17.08 -8.76
C LYS A 264 -11.35 16.74 -9.45
N SER A 265 -12.19 15.88 -8.83
CA SER A 265 -13.53 15.58 -9.36
C SER A 265 -14.37 16.85 -9.49
N LYS A 266 -14.37 17.71 -8.46
CA LYS A 266 -15.15 18.97 -8.48
C LYS A 266 -14.67 19.97 -9.53
N ILE A 267 -13.36 20.01 -9.78
CA ILE A 267 -12.79 20.84 -10.86
C ILE A 267 -13.32 20.35 -12.21
N LEU A 268 -13.35 19.03 -12.44
CA LEU A 268 -13.93 18.47 -13.67
C LEU A 268 -15.43 18.77 -13.79
N ASP A 269 -16.20 18.67 -12.69
CA ASP A 269 -17.63 19.01 -12.69
C ASP A 269 -17.85 20.46 -13.13
N LEU A 270 -17.07 21.39 -12.56
CA LEU A 270 -17.15 22.80 -12.92
C LEU A 270 -16.71 23.04 -14.37
N ALA A 271 -15.70 22.36 -14.83
CA ALA A 271 -15.19 22.45 -16.19
C ALA A 271 -16.24 22.02 -17.23
N ILE A 272 -16.80 20.82 -17.04
CA ILE A 272 -17.74 20.23 -18.02
C ILE A 272 -19.12 20.90 -17.97
N SER A 273 -19.46 21.58 -16.88
CA SER A 273 -20.68 22.42 -16.79
C SER A 273 -20.48 23.89 -17.19
N GLY A 274 -19.29 24.26 -17.72
CA GLY A 274 -18.99 25.62 -18.16
C GLY A 274 -18.87 26.66 -17.02
N LYS A 275 -18.53 26.21 -15.81
CA LYS A 275 -18.44 27.05 -14.60
C LYS A 275 -17.00 27.22 -14.11
N LEU A 276 -16.00 26.62 -14.77
CA LEU A 276 -14.61 26.71 -14.33
C LEU A 276 -13.92 27.99 -14.79
N VAL A 277 -14.25 28.44 -16.00
CA VAL A 277 -13.72 29.67 -16.61
C VAL A 277 -14.86 30.66 -16.87
N LEU A 278 -14.53 31.93 -16.98
CA LEU A 278 -15.51 32.95 -17.30
C LEU A 278 -15.91 32.83 -18.78
N GLN A 279 -17.21 32.94 -19.04
CA GLN A 279 -17.74 32.96 -20.38
C GLN A 279 -17.39 34.28 -21.06
N ASP A 280 -16.83 34.25 -22.27
CA ASP A 280 -16.55 35.41 -23.09
C ASP A 280 -17.66 35.53 -24.16
N PRO A 281 -18.50 36.60 -24.14
CA PRO A 281 -19.56 36.75 -25.10
C PRO A 281 -19.06 37.01 -26.53
N ASP A 282 -17.80 37.44 -26.68
CA ASP A 282 -17.18 37.71 -27.98
C ASP A 282 -16.56 36.45 -28.62
N ASP A 283 -16.50 35.31 -27.87
CA ASP A 283 -16.04 34.05 -28.42
C ASP A 283 -17.01 33.53 -29.51
N GLU A 284 -16.42 32.98 -30.55
CA GLU A 284 -17.21 32.31 -31.61
C GLU A 284 -18.05 31.16 -31.03
N PRO A 285 -19.38 31.16 -31.12
CA PRO A 285 -20.20 30.08 -30.59
C PRO A 285 -19.82 28.70 -31.16
N ALA A 286 -19.86 27.67 -30.29
CA ALA A 286 -19.47 26.30 -30.66
C ALA A 286 -20.26 25.74 -31.89
N ILE A 287 -21.48 26.23 -32.12
CA ILE A 287 -22.27 25.84 -33.28
C ILE A 287 -21.60 26.19 -34.62
N GLU A 288 -20.87 27.29 -34.69
CA GLU A 288 -20.17 27.72 -35.90
C GLU A 288 -18.97 26.80 -36.21
N LEU A 289 -18.29 26.33 -35.17
CA LEU A 289 -17.23 25.32 -35.25
C LEU A 289 -17.80 24.03 -35.90
N LEU A 290 -18.95 23.55 -35.43
CA LEU A 290 -19.56 22.32 -35.92
C LEU A 290 -20.17 22.47 -37.33
N LYS A 291 -20.69 23.66 -37.71
CA LYS A 291 -21.14 23.95 -39.07
C LYS A 291 -20.00 23.94 -40.11
N ARG A 292 -18.73 24.17 -39.68
CA ARG A 292 -17.59 23.99 -40.61
C ARG A 292 -17.39 22.52 -40.97
N ILE A 293 -17.76 21.57 -40.09
CA ILE A 293 -17.73 20.14 -40.37
C ILE A 293 -18.95 19.73 -41.21
N ASN A 294 -20.12 20.15 -40.76
CA ASN A 294 -21.41 19.86 -41.40
C ASN A 294 -22.29 21.11 -41.40
N PRO A 295 -22.45 21.79 -42.57
CA PRO A 295 -23.30 22.99 -42.67
C PRO A 295 -24.76 22.79 -42.23
N ALA A 296 -25.25 21.54 -42.25
CA ALA A 296 -26.60 21.17 -41.82
C ALA A 296 -26.67 20.71 -40.36
N PHE A 297 -25.59 20.86 -39.60
CA PHE A 297 -25.53 20.43 -38.21
C PHE A 297 -26.66 21.04 -37.36
N LYS A 298 -27.28 20.19 -36.56
CA LYS A 298 -28.26 20.59 -35.54
C LYS A 298 -27.82 20.04 -34.20
N PRO A 299 -27.85 20.84 -33.13
CA PRO A 299 -27.54 20.37 -31.78
C PRO A 299 -28.39 19.17 -31.38
N CYS A 300 -27.78 18.25 -30.61
CA CYS A 300 -28.50 17.13 -30.02
C CYS A 300 -29.42 17.64 -28.90
N ASP A 301 -30.53 16.95 -28.69
CA ASP A 301 -31.33 17.10 -27.47
C ASP A 301 -30.70 16.30 -26.33
N ASN A 302 -30.58 16.93 -25.15
CA ASN A 302 -30.04 16.30 -23.93
C ASN A 302 -31.02 15.29 -23.31
N SER A 303 -32.25 15.15 -23.85
CA SER A 303 -33.32 14.30 -23.30
C SER A 303 -32.99 12.81 -23.17
N HIS A 304 -31.88 12.34 -23.76
CA HIS A 304 -31.44 10.94 -23.69
C HIS A 304 -30.54 10.61 -22.49
N TYR A 305 -30.09 11.61 -21.73
CA TYR A 305 -29.29 11.42 -20.53
C TYR A 305 -30.11 11.74 -19.28
N GLU A 306 -30.93 10.80 -18.82
CA GLU A 306 -31.68 10.89 -17.56
C GLU A 306 -30.81 11.16 -16.31
N ASN A 307 -29.47 11.23 -16.46
CA ASN A 307 -28.51 11.39 -15.35
C ASN A 307 -27.51 12.54 -15.52
N ILE A 308 -27.61 13.37 -16.56
CA ILE A 308 -26.78 14.57 -16.69
C ILE A 308 -27.67 15.77 -16.34
N GLU A 309 -27.73 16.11 -15.06
CA GLU A 309 -28.51 17.23 -14.51
C GLU A 309 -27.67 18.52 -14.51
N PHE A 310 -27.10 18.95 -15.62
CA PHE A 310 -26.51 20.29 -15.68
C PHE A 310 -26.84 20.98 -17.00
N ASP A 311 -27.14 22.27 -16.91
CA ASP A 311 -27.30 23.15 -18.06
C ASP A 311 -25.92 23.59 -18.55
N ILE A 312 -25.73 23.65 -19.86
CA ILE A 312 -24.53 24.19 -20.49
C ILE A 312 -24.73 25.69 -20.81
N PRO A 313 -23.64 26.48 -20.90
CA PRO A 313 -23.70 27.87 -21.35
C PRO A 313 -24.35 28.03 -22.74
N GLN A 314 -24.92 29.21 -23.02
CA GLN A 314 -25.65 29.47 -24.28
C GLN A 314 -24.79 29.37 -25.56
N ASN A 315 -23.50 29.65 -25.47
CA ASN A 315 -22.53 29.53 -26.56
C ASN A 315 -21.98 28.11 -26.76
N TRP A 316 -22.33 27.16 -25.88
CA TRP A 316 -22.03 25.74 -26.05
C TRP A 316 -23.13 25.01 -26.79
N VAL A 317 -22.81 23.83 -27.32
CA VAL A 317 -23.78 22.94 -27.94
C VAL A 317 -23.61 21.50 -27.52
N TRP A 318 -24.70 20.75 -27.49
CA TRP A 318 -24.66 19.31 -27.40
C TRP A 318 -24.43 18.71 -28.79
N ALA A 319 -23.42 17.83 -28.90
CA ALA A 319 -23.07 17.10 -30.11
C ALA A 319 -22.70 15.67 -29.79
N THR A 320 -22.62 14.80 -30.79
CA THR A 320 -22.05 13.46 -30.61
C THR A 320 -20.54 13.47 -30.85
N ILE A 321 -19.84 12.46 -30.31
CA ILE A 321 -18.41 12.23 -30.65
C ILE A 321 -18.25 12.13 -32.17
N GLY A 322 -19.18 11.45 -32.86
CA GLY A 322 -19.15 11.29 -34.31
C GLY A 322 -19.29 12.60 -35.09
N ASP A 323 -19.90 13.65 -34.53
CA ASP A 323 -19.98 14.96 -35.17
C ASP A 323 -18.62 15.65 -35.26
N ILE A 324 -17.77 15.49 -34.25
CA ILE A 324 -16.53 16.23 -34.07
C ILE A 324 -15.30 15.42 -34.46
N PHE A 325 -15.32 14.10 -34.23
CA PHE A 325 -14.17 13.24 -34.44
C PHE A 325 -14.36 12.28 -35.61
N GLU A 326 -13.29 12.07 -36.37
CA GLU A 326 -13.06 10.84 -37.11
C GLU A 326 -12.76 9.72 -36.10
N HIS A 327 -13.64 8.73 -36.07
CA HIS A 327 -13.56 7.61 -35.12
C HIS A 327 -13.22 6.32 -35.89
N ASN A 328 -12.12 5.69 -35.44
CA ASN A 328 -11.69 4.37 -35.93
C ASN A 328 -11.30 3.47 -34.81
N THR A 329 -11.39 2.15 -35.03
CA THR A 329 -10.85 1.12 -34.15
C THR A 329 -9.64 0.45 -34.78
N GLY A 330 -8.77 -0.14 -33.94
CA GLY A 330 -7.60 -0.85 -34.42
C GLY A 330 -7.91 -2.19 -35.12
N LYS A 331 -6.84 -2.90 -35.47
CA LYS A 331 -6.90 -4.21 -36.13
C LYS A 331 -7.08 -5.32 -35.09
N ALA A 332 -8.01 -6.27 -35.39
CA ALA A 332 -8.12 -7.50 -34.66
C ALA A 332 -6.90 -8.42 -34.89
N LEU A 333 -6.45 -9.12 -33.87
CA LEU A 333 -5.44 -10.16 -34.04
C LEU A 333 -6.01 -11.28 -34.94
N ASN A 334 -5.38 -11.51 -36.06
CA ASN A 334 -5.73 -12.61 -36.97
C ASN A 334 -4.45 -13.37 -37.36
N ALA A 335 -4.20 -14.47 -36.68
CA ALA A 335 -3.05 -15.32 -36.95
C ALA A 335 -3.10 -16.01 -38.35
N SER A 336 -4.29 -16.05 -39.00
CA SER A 336 -4.50 -16.72 -40.27
C SER A 336 -4.21 -15.84 -41.48
N ASN A 337 -4.01 -14.53 -41.31
CA ASN A 337 -3.71 -13.63 -42.40
C ASN A 337 -2.34 -12.93 -42.22
N PRO A 338 -1.27 -13.50 -42.79
CA PRO A 338 0.08 -12.95 -42.69
C PRO A 338 0.36 -11.79 -43.68
N ASN A 339 -0.61 -11.39 -44.49
CA ASN A 339 -0.39 -10.38 -45.53
C ASN A 339 -0.30 -8.97 -44.95
N GLY A 340 0.68 -8.20 -45.44
CA GLY A 340 0.88 -6.80 -45.07
C GLY A 340 2.28 -6.51 -44.57
N THR A 341 2.50 -5.26 -44.20
CA THR A 341 3.77 -4.79 -43.60
C THR A 341 3.76 -5.01 -42.11
N MET A 342 4.84 -5.60 -41.55
CA MET A 342 5.04 -5.75 -40.11
C MET A 342 5.24 -4.39 -39.48
N LEU A 343 4.33 -3.97 -38.62
CA LEU A 343 4.39 -2.68 -37.91
C LEU A 343 4.15 -2.83 -36.41
N ASP A 344 4.75 -1.93 -35.68
CA ASP A 344 4.57 -1.81 -34.23
C ASP A 344 3.14 -1.40 -33.91
N TYR A 345 2.56 -2.04 -32.87
CA TYR A 345 1.24 -1.69 -32.39
C TYR A 345 1.13 -1.72 -30.87
N ILE A 346 0.23 -0.90 -30.35
CA ILE A 346 -0.14 -0.85 -28.94
C ILE A 346 -1.48 -1.53 -28.69
N THR A 347 -1.60 -2.03 -27.46
CA THR A 347 -2.80 -2.68 -26.92
C THR A 347 -3.31 -1.88 -25.71
N THR A 348 -4.45 -2.27 -25.16
CA THR A 348 -4.97 -1.66 -23.92
C THR A 348 -4.02 -1.75 -22.75
N SER A 349 -3.09 -2.72 -22.70
CA SER A 349 -2.05 -2.82 -21.67
C SER A 349 -0.97 -1.76 -21.78
N ASN A 350 -0.83 -1.11 -22.95
CA ASN A 350 0.12 -0.02 -23.15
C ASN A 350 -0.49 1.36 -22.84
N LEU A 351 -1.84 1.49 -22.80
CA LEU A 351 -2.54 2.75 -22.60
C LEU A 351 -2.97 2.91 -21.14
N TYR A 352 -2.54 3.99 -20.50
CA TYR A 352 -2.92 4.40 -19.14
C TYR A 352 -3.55 5.79 -19.18
N TRP A 353 -4.09 6.26 -18.06
CA TRP A 353 -4.55 7.63 -17.99
C TRP A 353 -3.41 8.61 -18.23
N ASP A 354 -3.54 9.44 -19.26
CA ASP A 354 -2.60 10.49 -19.68
C ASP A 354 -1.17 10.00 -19.97
N ARG A 355 -0.95 8.72 -20.22
CA ARG A 355 0.39 8.18 -20.53
C ARG A 355 0.34 6.84 -21.23
N PHE A 356 1.47 6.49 -21.86
CA PHE A 356 1.68 5.18 -22.48
C PHE A 356 2.86 4.45 -21.81
N GLU A 357 2.74 3.13 -21.69
CA GLU A 357 3.84 2.24 -21.31
C GLU A 357 4.32 1.52 -22.59
N LEU A 358 5.48 1.94 -23.05
CA LEU A 358 6.03 1.52 -24.37
C LEU A 358 7.26 0.60 -24.24
N SER A 359 7.58 0.12 -23.06
CA SER A 359 8.70 -0.80 -22.85
C SER A 359 8.53 -2.15 -23.56
N ILE A 360 7.26 -2.57 -23.77
CA ILE A 360 6.92 -3.80 -24.47
C ILE A 360 5.95 -3.44 -25.60
N ILE A 361 6.44 -3.41 -26.83
CA ILE A 361 5.65 -3.18 -28.05
C ILE A 361 5.63 -4.46 -28.87
N LYS A 362 4.47 -4.78 -29.45
CA LYS A 362 4.25 -5.95 -30.29
C LYS A 362 4.21 -5.55 -31.75
N GLN A 363 4.45 -6.52 -32.64
CA GLN A 363 4.32 -6.35 -34.10
C GLN A 363 3.29 -7.29 -34.69
N MET A 364 2.58 -6.82 -35.69
CA MET A 364 1.72 -7.65 -36.54
C MET A 364 1.66 -7.08 -37.97
N PRO A 365 1.26 -7.89 -38.97
CA PRO A 365 1.14 -7.40 -40.33
C PRO A 365 -0.09 -6.51 -40.51
N PHE A 366 0.05 -5.41 -41.28
CA PHE A 366 -1.02 -4.50 -41.64
C PHE A 366 -1.04 -4.34 -43.15
N THR A 367 -2.22 -4.44 -43.80
CA THR A 367 -2.43 -4.07 -45.18
C THR A 367 -2.49 -2.54 -45.32
N GLU A 368 -2.36 -2.00 -46.53
CA GLU A 368 -2.41 -0.54 -46.75
C GLU A 368 -3.68 0.10 -46.20
N SER A 369 -4.85 -0.52 -46.46
CA SER A 369 -6.12 -0.04 -45.92
C SER A 369 -6.24 -0.12 -44.42
N GLU A 370 -5.61 -1.12 -43.79
CA GLU A 370 -5.53 -1.24 -42.31
C GLU A 370 -4.58 -0.22 -41.71
N ILE A 371 -3.48 0.09 -42.40
CA ILE A 371 -2.54 1.15 -41.96
C ILE A 371 -3.27 2.48 -41.88
N GLU A 372 -3.98 2.87 -42.97
CA GLU A 372 -4.72 4.12 -43.03
C GLU A 372 -5.73 4.25 -41.87
N ARG A 373 -6.46 3.17 -41.60
CA ARG A 373 -7.45 3.12 -40.53
C ARG A 373 -6.84 3.10 -39.13
N CYS A 374 -5.77 2.33 -38.91
CA CYS A 374 -5.25 2.03 -37.59
C CYS A 374 -4.09 2.94 -37.12
N ILE A 375 -3.58 3.81 -38.01
CA ILE A 375 -2.44 4.68 -37.72
C ILE A 375 -2.81 5.76 -36.72
N VAL A 376 -2.04 5.86 -35.68
CA VAL A 376 -2.07 6.91 -34.66
C VAL A 376 -1.03 7.97 -34.97
N ARG A 377 -1.44 9.22 -34.89
CA ARG A 377 -0.58 10.40 -35.10
C ARG A 377 -0.66 11.32 -33.87
N LYS A 378 0.31 12.18 -33.75
CA LYS A 378 0.35 13.20 -32.70
C LYS A 378 -0.97 13.97 -32.64
N GLY A 379 -1.52 14.11 -31.43
CA GLY A 379 -2.81 14.78 -31.17
C GLY A 379 -4.01 13.86 -31.18
N ASP A 380 -3.89 12.59 -31.60
CA ASP A 380 -5.01 11.63 -31.54
C ASP A 380 -5.33 11.26 -30.07
N LEU A 381 -6.61 11.23 -29.74
CA LEU A 381 -7.10 10.73 -28.45
C LEU A 381 -7.42 9.24 -28.58
N LEU A 382 -6.78 8.44 -27.74
CA LEU A 382 -6.95 7.00 -27.68
C LEU A 382 -7.77 6.61 -26.46
N ILE A 383 -8.72 5.68 -26.63
CA ILE A 383 -9.66 5.26 -25.59
C ILE A 383 -9.75 3.75 -25.56
N CYS A 384 -9.69 3.14 -24.36
CA CYS A 384 -9.87 1.71 -24.18
C CYS A 384 -11.34 1.30 -24.34
N GLU A 385 -11.60 0.33 -25.22
CA GLU A 385 -12.90 -0.34 -25.38
C GLU A 385 -13.17 -1.32 -24.24
N GLY A 386 -12.12 -2.00 -23.73
CA GLY A 386 -12.23 -3.07 -22.75
C GLY A 386 -11.18 -2.97 -21.63
N GLY A 387 -11.29 -3.83 -20.63
CA GLY A 387 -10.48 -3.80 -19.43
C GLY A 387 -10.92 -2.65 -18.52
N ASP A 388 -10.15 -1.56 -18.49
CA ASP A 388 -10.56 -0.30 -17.85
C ASP A 388 -11.26 0.59 -18.90
N VAL A 389 -12.53 0.30 -19.18
CA VAL A 389 -13.36 0.94 -20.20
C VAL A 389 -13.35 2.45 -20.04
N GLY A 390 -13.11 3.18 -21.13
CA GLY A 390 -13.07 4.65 -21.16
C GLY A 390 -11.74 5.26 -20.71
N ARG A 391 -10.76 4.47 -20.29
CA ARG A 391 -9.40 4.97 -20.01
C ARG A 391 -8.82 5.57 -21.29
N ALA A 392 -8.27 6.79 -21.17
CA ALA A 392 -7.87 7.59 -22.32
C ALA A 392 -6.46 8.20 -22.15
N ALA A 393 -5.80 8.46 -23.28
CA ALA A 393 -4.57 9.25 -23.36
C ALA A 393 -4.43 9.88 -24.76
N ILE A 394 -3.74 11.01 -24.82
CA ILE A 394 -3.42 11.70 -26.08
C ILE A 394 -2.05 11.22 -26.54
N TRP A 395 -1.93 10.83 -27.82
CA TRP A 395 -0.66 10.47 -28.41
C TRP A 395 0.16 11.73 -28.71
N ASP A 396 1.17 12.00 -27.87
CA ASP A 396 2.02 13.19 -27.98
C ASP A 396 3.46 12.85 -28.41
N TYR A 397 3.61 11.83 -29.26
CA TYR A 397 4.90 11.44 -29.83
C TYR A 397 5.00 11.89 -31.27
N ASP A 398 6.21 12.24 -31.74
CA ASP A 398 6.48 12.70 -33.10
C ASP A 398 6.56 11.55 -34.12
N TYR A 399 6.31 10.31 -33.69
CA TYR A 399 6.21 9.13 -34.57
C TYR A 399 4.83 8.51 -34.48
N SER A 400 4.48 7.76 -35.52
CA SER A 400 3.20 7.08 -35.64
C SER A 400 3.32 5.62 -35.19
N ILE A 401 2.23 5.07 -34.66
CA ILE A 401 2.10 3.67 -34.25
C ILE A 401 0.75 3.12 -34.65
N MET A 402 0.59 1.79 -34.71
CA MET A 402 -0.70 1.15 -34.96
C MET A 402 -1.42 0.82 -33.65
N ILE A 403 -2.73 0.61 -33.73
CA ILE A 403 -3.55 0.19 -32.59
C ILE A 403 -4.26 -1.14 -32.84
N GLN A 404 -4.46 -1.90 -31.74
CA GLN A 404 -5.26 -3.12 -31.70
C GLN A 404 -6.76 -2.78 -31.56
N ASN A 405 -7.64 -3.70 -31.98
CA ASN A 405 -9.10 -3.53 -32.04
C ASN A 405 -9.80 -3.11 -30.73
N HIS A 406 -9.18 -3.28 -29.55
CA HIS A 406 -9.74 -2.82 -28.28
C HIS A 406 -9.33 -1.40 -27.90
N ILE A 407 -8.79 -0.65 -28.85
CA ILE A 407 -8.50 0.78 -28.73
C ILE A 407 -9.26 1.54 -29.81
N HIS A 408 -10.01 2.55 -29.39
CA HIS A 408 -10.58 3.56 -30.25
C HIS A 408 -9.59 4.70 -30.47
N ARG A 409 -9.52 5.22 -31.70
CA ARG A 409 -8.83 6.43 -32.07
C ARG A 409 -9.84 7.51 -32.43
N LEU A 410 -9.75 8.64 -31.77
CA LEU A 410 -10.50 9.85 -32.07
C LEU A 410 -9.54 10.92 -32.60
N ARG A 411 -9.77 11.37 -33.82
CA ARG A 411 -9.04 12.46 -34.48
C ARG A 411 -9.99 13.59 -34.81
N GLY A 412 -9.69 14.82 -34.41
CA GLY A 412 -10.53 15.97 -34.72
C GLY A 412 -10.73 16.15 -36.20
N LYS A 413 -11.97 16.36 -36.63
CA LYS A 413 -12.33 16.70 -38.03
C LYS A 413 -11.99 18.14 -38.37
N VAL A 414 -11.86 18.98 -37.37
CA VAL A 414 -11.42 20.39 -37.41
C VAL A 414 -10.45 20.63 -36.29
N ASP A 415 -9.91 21.83 -36.23
CA ASP A 415 -9.08 22.25 -35.08
C ASP A 415 -9.91 22.24 -33.78
N ILE A 416 -9.44 21.50 -32.77
CA ILE A 416 -10.08 21.33 -31.47
C ILE A 416 -9.00 21.15 -30.39
N CYS A 417 -9.32 21.49 -29.17
CA CYS A 417 -8.48 21.18 -28.03
C CYS A 417 -8.70 19.70 -27.56
N THR A 418 -7.93 18.77 -28.11
CA THR A 418 -8.02 17.34 -27.73
C THR A 418 -7.92 17.14 -26.21
N ARG A 419 -7.18 18.02 -25.50
CA ARG A 419 -7.00 17.97 -24.03
C ARG A 419 -8.30 18.22 -23.27
N TYR A 420 -9.20 19.08 -23.75
CA TYR A 420 -10.54 19.25 -23.19
C TYR A 420 -11.34 17.94 -23.26
N PHE A 421 -11.33 17.24 -24.38
CA PHE A 421 -12.04 15.98 -24.56
C PHE A 421 -11.42 14.85 -23.73
N PHE A 422 -10.11 14.85 -23.54
CA PHE A 422 -9.48 13.94 -22.59
C PHE A 422 -10.05 14.13 -21.16
N TYR A 423 -10.19 15.37 -20.68
CA TYR A 423 -10.79 15.66 -19.39
C TYR A 423 -12.27 15.34 -19.32
N LEU A 424 -12.99 15.51 -20.42
CA LEU A 424 -14.38 15.08 -20.55
C LEU A 424 -14.51 13.56 -20.34
N PHE A 425 -13.65 12.75 -20.96
CA PHE A 425 -13.65 11.29 -20.73
C PHE A 425 -13.29 10.93 -19.30
N MET A 426 -12.37 11.65 -18.68
CA MET A 426 -12.04 11.48 -17.27
C MET A 426 -13.25 11.77 -16.38
N HIS A 427 -13.96 12.87 -16.61
CA HIS A 427 -15.20 13.22 -15.91
C HIS A 427 -16.28 12.13 -16.12
N TYR A 428 -16.52 11.71 -17.35
CA TYR A 428 -17.52 10.69 -17.65
C TYR A 428 -17.22 9.35 -16.98
N LYS A 429 -15.95 8.97 -16.91
CA LYS A 429 -15.51 7.78 -16.20
C LYS A 429 -15.77 7.89 -14.70
N LEU A 430 -15.44 9.02 -14.08
CA LEU A 430 -15.66 9.26 -12.64
C LEU A 430 -17.13 9.17 -12.24
N HIS A 431 -18.02 9.61 -13.14
CA HIS A 431 -19.48 9.61 -12.92
C HIS A 431 -20.18 8.37 -13.48
N ASN A 432 -19.44 7.36 -13.95
CA ASN A 432 -19.99 6.14 -14.56
C ASN A 432 -20.93 6.41 -15.75
N LEU A 433 -20.70 7.50 -16.50
CA LEU A 433 -21.45 7.85 -17.69
C LEU A 433 -20.99 7.06 -18.93
N ILE A 434 -19.80 6.47 -18.89
CA ILE A 434 -19.26 5.53 -19.86
C ILE A 434 -18.94 4.22 -19.17
N GLY A 435 -19.41 3.09 -19.74
CA GLY A 435 -19.16 1.77 -19.18
C GLY A 435 -20.34 1.12 -18.47
N GLY A 436 -21.57 1.41 -18.87
CA GLY A 436 -22.78 0.60 -18.63
C GLY A 436 -23.35 0.56 -17.21
N LYS A 437 -24.65 0.80 -17.11
CA LYS A 437 -25.45 0.55 -15.92
C LYS A 437 -25.72 -0.95 -15.76
N GLY A 438 -25.33 -1.54 -14.62
CA GLY A 438 -25.83 -2.82 -14.11
C GLY A 438 -25.40 -4.04 -14.91
N VAL A 439 -24.75 -4.99 -14.23
CA VAL A 439 -24.41 -6.32 -14.71
C VAL A 439 -23.62 -6.36 -16.02
N ALA A 440 -22.30 -6.31 -15.91
CA ALA A 440 -21.32 -6.79 -16.91
C ALA A 440 -21.47 -6.25 -18.34
N ILE A 441 -21.47 -4.93 -18.55
CA ILE A 441 -21.08 -4.41 -19.86
C ILE A 441 -19.55 -4.43 -19.93
N GLN A 442 -19.06 -5.39 -20.71
CA GLN A 442 -17.64 -5.69 -20.81
C GLN A 442 -16.90 -4.83 -21.87
N GLY A 443 -17.50 -3.74 -22.37
CA GLY A 443 -16.85 -2.90 -23.37
C GLY A 443 -17.62 -1.65 -23.73
N LEU A 444 -16.91 -0.65 -24.27
CA LEU A 444 -17.48 0.54 -24.92
C LEU A 444 -17.49 0.28 -26.43
N SER A 445 -18.65 -0.08 -27.01
CA SER A 445 -18.70 -0.39 -28.44
C SER A 445 -18.42 0.85 -29.29
N SER A 446 -17.94 0.63 -30.52
CA SER A 446 -17.73 1.72 -31.51
C SER A 446 -19.00 2.55 -31.73
N ARG A 447 -20.16 1.92 -31.71
CA ARG A 447 -21.44 2.59 -31.88
C ARG A 447 -21.78 3.47 -30.68
N ASP A 448 -21.58 2.95 -29.48
CA ASP A 448 -21.90 3.70 -28.25
C ASP A 448 -20.96 4.90 -28.09
N LEU A 449 -19.68 4.73 -28.40
CA LEU A 449 -18.73 5.84 -28.40
C LEU A 449 -19.05 6.87 -29.46
N HIS A 450 -19.36 6.44 -30.69
CA HIS A 450 -19.71 7.34 -31.81
C HIS A 450 -20.91 8.22 -31.47
N ASN A 451 -21.94 7.64 -30.85
CA ASN A 451 -23.18 8.30 -30.45
C ASN A 451 -23.15 8.94 -29.08
N LEU A 452 -22.02 8.89 -28.40
CA LEU A 452 -21.90 9.51 -27.07
C LEU A 452 -22.09 11.02 -27.16
N ILE A 453 -23.13 11.55 -26.51
CA ILE A 453 -23.43 12.98 -26.47
C ILE A 453 -22.46 13.67 -25.52
N ILE A 454 -21.94 14.79 -25.96
CA ILE A 454 -20.92 15.57 -25.27
C ILE A 454 -21.23 17.07 -25.34
N PRO A 455 -20.89 17.86 -24.27
CA PRO A 455 -20.95 19.31 -24.34
C PRO A 455 -19.72 19.86 -25.05
N VAL A 456 -19.93 20.78 -25.96
CA VAL A 456 -18.87 21.36 -26.80
C VAL A 456 -18.82 22.86 -26.57
N PRO A 457 -17.74 23.38 -25.95
CA PRO A 457 -17.45 24.81 -25.83
C PRO A 457 -17.00 25.44 -27.14
N SER A 458 -16.89 26.79 -27.16
CA SER A 458 -16.09 27.50 -28.16
C SER A 458 -14.65 26.97 -28.20
N LEU A 459 -13.97 27.07 -29.35
CA LEU A 459 -12.59 26.57 -29.48
C LEU A 459 -11.65 27.22 -28.43
N LYS A 460 -11.75 28.52 -28.23
CA LYS A 460 -10.93 29.25 -27.25
C LYS A 460 -11.21 28.74 -25.83
N GLU A 461 -12.48 28.57 -25.49
CA GLU A 461 -12.88 28.11 -24.16
C GLU A 461 -12.43 26.65 -23.90
N GLN A 462 -12.38 25.78 -24.93
CA GLN A 462 -11.79 24.45 -24.80
C GLN A 462 -10.34 24.52 -24.30
N TYR A 463 -9.53 25.44 -24.86
CA TYR A 463 -8.14 25.63 -24.43
C TYR A 463 -8.05 26.27 -23.05
N ASP A 464 -8.89 27.24 -22.72
CA ASP A 464 -8.89 27.92 -21.40
C ASP A 464 -9.28 26.95 -20.29
N ILE A 465 -10.28 26.10 -20.53
CA ILE A 465 -10.70 25.03 -19.62
C ILE A 465 -9.56 24.03 -19.42
N ALA A 466 -9.00 23.50 -20.50
CA ALA A 466 -7.93 22.50 -20.43
C ALA A 466 -6.72 23.05 -19.66
N SER A 467 -6.27 24.26 -19.97
CA SER A 467 -5.16 24.93 -19.31
C SER A 467 -5.42 25.16 -17.82
N SER A 468 -6.66 25.54 -17.46
CA SER A 468 -7.07 25.73 -16.06
C SER A 468 -7.04 24.42 -15.27
N ILE A 469 -7.54 23.33 -15.85
CA ILE A 469 -7.50 21.99 -15.23
C ILE A 469 -6.04 21.55 -15.04
N ASP A 470 -5.20 21.67 -16.09
CA ASP A 470 -3.77 21.33 -16.01
C ASP A 470 -3.07 22.10 -14.88
N LEU A 471 -3.33 23.39 -14.76
CA LEU A 471 -2.78 24.22 -13.70
C LEU A 471 -3.23 23.77 -12.30
N TYR A 472 -4.51 23.53 -12.11
CA TYR A 472 -5.02 23.10 -10.80
C TYR A 472 -4.57 21.68 -10.45
N PHE A 473 -4.59 20.78 -11.41
CA PHE A 473 -4.16 19.39 -11.18
C PHE A 473 -2.68 19.33 -10.85
N SER A 474 -1.82 20.07 -11.57
CA SER A 474 -0.38 20.11 -11.27
C SER A 474 -0.10 20.60 -9.84
N LYS A 475 -0.82 21.65 -9.35
CA LYS A 475 -0.69 22.12 -7.97
C LYS A 475 -1.13 21.06 -6.95
N LEU A 476 -2.24 20.37 -7.20
CA LEU A 476 -2.73 19.30 -6.34
C LEU A 476 -1.78 18.09 -6.34
N ASP A 477 -1.18 17.77 -7.48
CA ASP A 477 -0.19 16.69 -7.59
C ASP A 477 1.12 17.03 -6.88
N MET A 478 1.56 18.28 -6.90
CA MET A 478 2.69 18.75 -6.08
C MET A 478 2.43 18.50 -4.58
N ILE A 479 1.24 18.86 -4.08
CA ILE A 479 0.87 18.56 -2.69
C ILE A 479 0.90 17.06 -2.41
N THR A 480 0.37 16.25 -3.34
CA THR A 480 0.37 14.78 -3.20
C THR A 480 1.78 14.21 -3.15
N ALA A 481 2.71 14.73 -3.93
CA ALA A 481 4.11 14.28 -3.97
C ALA A 481 4.87 14.56 -2.65
N GLU A 482 4.46 15.58 -1.88
CA GLU A 482 5.05 15.92 -0.58
C GLU A 482 4.45 15.12 0.60
N LEU A 483 3.29 14.48 0.39
CA LEU A 483 2.67 13.60 1.39
C LEU A 483 3.45 12.29 1.57
#